data_85cb18074cf13a0a9549e16a77055e27
#
_entry.id   85cb18074cf13a0a9549e16a77055e27
#
_cell.length_a   1.000
_cell.length_b   1.000
_cell.length_c   1.000
_cell.angle_alpha   90.00
_cell.angle_beta   90.00
_cell.angle_gamma   90.00
#
_symmetry.space_group_name_H-M   'P 1'
#
loop_
_entity.id
_entity.type
_entity.pdbx_description
1 polymer ?
#
loop_
_entity_poly.entity_id
_entity_poly.type
_entity_poly.pdbx_seq_one_letter_code
_entity_poly.pdbx_strand_id
1 'polypeptide(L)'
;MKKIILLFALMFSVASFAQFKKVEKKESKFTEIGKVQPLGQPVQIVCKKTEDNIYAFSYRDNAYKTLDEYENFYVKDVDNAFDALYNTIIEGFETKPKEPIVLETENQFIYITFVQNFGTLVSLGSSDKNGSERKTHSATITKKQVEKLFGKNK
;
A
#
# COMPACT_ATOMS: atom_id res chain seq x y z
N MET A 1 -3.81 18.07 62.83
CA MET A 1 -3.33 18.56 61.51
C MET A 1 -2.62 17.48 60.68
N LYS A 2 -1.79 16.61 61.27
CA LYS A 2 -1.08 15.55 60.48
C LYS A 2 -2.00 14.50 59.83
N LYS A 3 -3.16 14.19 60.38
CA LYS A 3 -4.13 13.22 59.86
C LYS A 3 -4.91 13.73 58.65
N ILE A 4 -5.12 15.03 58.50
CA ILE A 4 -5.85 15.66 57.39
C ILE A 4 -4.96 15.70 56.14
N ILE A 5 -3.65 15.88 56.30
CA ILE A 5 -2.68 15.87 55.19
C ILE A 5 -2.57 14.47 54.57
N LEU A 6 -2.64 13.43 55.39
CA LEU A 6 -2.62 12.03 54.90
C LEU A 6 -3.84 11.68 54.09
N LEU A 7 -5.03 12.21 54.43
CA LEU A 7 -6.25 11.99 53.68
C LEU A 7 -6.26 12.67 52.32
N PHE A 8 -5.63 13.87 52.21
CA PHE A 8 -5.47 14.61 50.97
C PHE A 8 -4.47 13.92 50.02
N ALA A 9 -3.40 13.32 50.54
CA ALA A 9 -2.47 12.55 49.75
C ALA A 9 -3.06 11.28 49.13
N LEU A 10 -4.05 10.65 49.83
CA LEU A 10 -4.72 9.46 49.31
C LEU A 10 -5.72 9.75 48.19
N MET A 11 -6.28 10.97 48.16
CA MET A 11 -7.22 11.36 47.09
C MET A 11 -6.54 11.70 45.74
N PHE A 12 -5.27 12.02 45.75
CA PHE A 12 -4.51 12.31 44.51
C PHE A 12 -3.99 11.07 43.80
N SER A 13 -4.02 9.89 44.40
CA SER A 13 -3.49 8.65 43.83
C SER A 13 -4.42 7.92 42.84
N VAL A 14 -5.68 8.34 42.70
CA VAL A 14 -6.70 7.66 41.87
C VAL A 14 -6.90 8.31 40.50
N ALA A 15 -6.17 9.38 40.15
CA ALA A 15 -6.39 10.16 38.94
C ALA A 15 -5.52 9.74 37.73
N SER A 16 -4.73 8.64 37.84
CA SER A 16 -3.73 8.30 36.79
C SER A 16 -4.06 7.11 35.89
N PHE A 17 -5.29 6.60 35.85
CA PHE A 17 -5.62 5.41 35.08
C PHE A 17 -6.48 5.63 33.83
N ALA A 18 -6.48 6.81 33.26
CA ALA A 18 -7.36 7.10 32.12
C ALA A 18 -6.59 7.57 30.85
N GLN A 19 -5.39 7.05 30.56
CA GLN A 19 -4.69 7.41 29.33
C GLN A 19 -4.73 6.39 28.21
N PHE A 20 -5.30 5.21 28.41
CA PHE A 20 -5.40 4.22 27.34
C PHE A 20 -6.86 4.04 26.92
N LYS A 21 -7.27 4.72 25.85
CA LYS A 21 -8.51 4.40 25.17
C LYS A 21 -8.27 3.12 24.37
N LYS A 22 -8.96 2.02 24.73
CA LYS A 22 -8.98 0.81 23.91
C LYS A 22 -9.59 1.19 22.55
N VAL A 23 -8.73 1.31 21.52
CA VAL A 23 -9.19 1.49 20.16
C VAL A 23 -9.70 0.13 19.71
N GLU A 24 -10.99 -0.03 19.57
CA GLU A 24 -11.55 -1.20 18.87
C GLU A 24 -11.05 -1.13 17.43
N LYS A 25 -10.16 -2.05 17.07
CA LYS A 25 -9.80 -2.26 15.68
C LYS A 25 -11.08 -2.70 14.96
N LYS A 26 -11.70 -1.78 14.23
CA LYS A 26 -12.63 -2.18 13.18
C LYS A 26 -11.83 -3.04 12.22
N GLU A 27 -12.13 -4.33 12.16
CA GLU A 27 -11.61 -5.18 11.09
C GLU A 27 -12.17 -4.63 9.78
N SER A 28 -11.36 -3.89 9.05
CA SER A 28 -11.72 -3.44 7.72
C SER A 28 -11.83 -4.69 6.85
N LYS A 29 -13.02 -4.98 6.35
CA LYS A 29 -13.25 -6.07 5.42
C LYS A 29 -12.58 -5.71 4.10
N PHE A 30 -11.59 -6.51 3.73
CA PHE A 30 -10.91 -6.39 2.45
C PHE A 30 -11.42 -7.46 1.48
N THR A 31 -11.73 -7.05 0.26
CA THR A 31 -11.99 -7.98 -0.84
C THR A 31 -10.75 -8.06 -1.72
N GLU A 32 -10.19 -9.25 -1.91
CA GLU A 32 -9.07 -9.45 -2.85
C GLU A 32 -9.59 -9.28 -4.28
N ILE A 33 -8.99 -8.35 -5.03
CA ILE A 33 -9.29 -8.09 -6.45
C ILE A 33 -8.44 -8.99 -7.33
N GLY A 34 -7.15 -9.07 -7.02
CA GLY A 34 -6.23 -9.94 -7.73
C GLY A 34 -4.85 -9.96 -7.09
N LYS A 35 -4.05 -10.94 -7.51
CA LYS A 35 -2.67 -11.08 -7.02
C LYS A 35 -1.74 -11.68 -8.04
N VAL A 36 -0.47 -11.38 -7.89
CA VAL A 36 0.66 -11.97 -8.61
C VAL A 36 1.48 -12.80 -7.63
N GLN A 37 1.43 -14.11 -7.81
CA GLN A 37 2.15 -15.08 -7.00
C GLN A 37 2.72 -16.17 -7.89
N PRO A 38 4.06 -16.24 -8.10
CA PRO A 38 4.69 -17.35 -8.78
C PRO A 38 4.52 -18.65 -7.99
N LEU A 39 4.50 -19.77 -8.71
CA LEU A 39 4.33 -21.07 -8.07
C LEU A 39 5.45 -21.33 -7.06
N GLY A 40 5.06 -21.72 -5.83
CA GLY A 40 6.00 -22.01 -4.74
C GLY A 40 6.71 -20.79 -4.15
N GLN A 41 6.30 -19.57 -4.51
CA GLN A 41 6.90 -18.33 -3.99
C GLN A 41 5.89 -17.52 -3.17
N PRO A 42 6.36 -16.58 -2.32
CA PRO A 42 5.51 -15.61 -1.65
C PRO A 42 4.74 -14.76 -2.65
N VAL A 43 3.62 -14.19 -2.21
CA VAL A 43 2.87 -13.20 -2.99
C VAL A 43 3.77 -12.01 -3.28
N GLN A 44 3.92 -11.65 -4.55
CA GLN A 44 4.74 -10.51 -4.98
C GLN A 44 3.97 -9.20 -4.96
N ILE A 45 2.72 -9.23 -5.43
CA ILE A 45 1.82 -8.07 -5.42
C ILE A 45 0.40 -8.58 -5.21
N VAL A 46 -0.37 -7.89 -4.39
CA VAL A 46 -1.80 -8.12 -4.20
C VAL A 46 -2.55 -6.78 -4.23
N CYS A 47 -3.68 -6.76 -4.91
CA CYS A 47 -4.64 -5.66 -4.88
C CYS A 47 -5.86 -6.07 -4.06
N LYS A 48 -6.23 -5.26 -3.08
CA LYS A 48 -7.41 -5.45 -2.22
C LYS A 48 -8.25 -4.19 -2.22
N LYS A 49 -9.57 -4.34 -2.21
CA LYS A 49 -10.52 -3.25 -2.09
C LYS A 49 -11.09 -3.19 -0.67
N THR A 50 -11.14 -1.99 -0.09
CA THR A 50 -11.83 -1.72 1.18
C THR A 50 -13.29 -1.38 0.97
N GLU A 51 -14.09 -1.34 2.05
CA GLU A 51 -15.49 -0.89 2.02
C GLU A 51 -15.61 0.61 1.62
N ASP A 52 -14.57 1.41 1.86
CA ASP A 52 -14.52 2.84 1.55
C ASP A 52 -14.08 3.16 0.12
N ASN A 53 -14.16 2.20 -0.80
CA ASN A 53 -13.69 2.34 -2.19
C ASN A 53 -12.21 2.71 -2.32
N ILE A 54 -11.37 2.27 -1.40
CA ILE A 54 -9.93 2.41 -1.47
C ILE A 54 -9.33 1.09 -1.97
N TYR A 55 -8.51 1.15 -3.01
CA TYR A 55 -7.73 0.03 -3.48
C TYR A 55 -6.34 0.10 -2.85
N ALA A 56 -5.99 -0.93 -2.09
CA ALA A 56 -4.68 -1.11 -1.48
C ALA A 56 -3.86 -2.08 -2.31
N PHE A 57 -2.72 -1.63 -2.79
CA PHE A 57 -1.73 -2.46 -3.45
C PHE A 57 -0.62 -2.74 -2.45
N SER A 58 -0.47 -4.01 -2.09
CA SER A 58 0.63 -4.47 -1.24
C SER A 58 1.62 -5.25 -2.09
N TYR A 59 2.89 -4.88 -2.06
CA TYR A 59 3.93 -5.52 -2.86
C TYR A 59 5.19 -5.74 -2.03
N ARG A 60 5.89 -6.82 -2.36
CA ARG A 60 7.20 -7.11 -1.77
C ARG A 60 8.23 -6.16 -2.35
N ASP A 61 8.98 -5.45 -1.49
CA ASP A 61 10.04 -4.55 -1.94
C ASP A 61 11.19 -5.34 -2.57
N ASN A 62 11.44 -5.08 -3.84
CA ASN A 62 12.47 -5.78 -4.61
C ASN A 62 13.89 -5.38 -4.21
N ALA A 63 14.08 -4.27 -3.48
CA ALA A 63 15.37 -3.86 -2.94
C ALA A 63 15.84 -4.77 -1.79
N TYR A 64 14.91 -5.39 -1.07
CA TYR A 64 15.16 -6.23 0.09
C TYR A 64 14.67 -7.67 -0.12
N LYS A 65 15.17 -8.33 -1.18
CA LYS A 65 14.75 -9.68 -1.56
C LYS A 65 14.95 -10.74 -0.48
N THR A 66 15.85 -10.52 0.46
CA THR A 66 16.14 -11.44 1.59
C THR A 66 15.26 -11.18 2.81
N LEU A 67 14.62 -10.02 2.89
CA LEU A 67 13.68 -9.66 3.95
C LEU A 67 12.29 -9.68 3.34
N ASP A 68 11.32 -10.27 4.04
CA ASP A 68 9.91 -10.26 3.61
C ASP A 68 9.28 -8.92 3.95
N GLU A 69 9.86 -7.83 3.42
CA GLU A 69 9.31 -6.48 3.56
C GLU A 69 8.25 -6.21 2.49
N TYR A 70 7.08 -5.81 2.95
CA TYR A 70 5.96 -5.41 2.11
C TYR A 70 5.70 -3.93 2.26
N GLU A 71 5.59 -3.27 1.13
CA GLU A 71 5.21 -1.87 1.01
C GLU A 71 3.81 -1.75 0.44
N ASN A 72 3.18 -0.59 0.68
CA ASN A 72 1.81 -0.38 0.27
C ASN A 72 1.64 0.99 -0.37
N PHE A 73 0.81 1.04 -1.41
CA PHE A 73 0.22 2.29 -1.84
C PHE A 73 -1.29 2.17 -1.98
N TYR A 74 -1.96 3.30 -1.92
CA TYR A 74 -3.42 3.37 -1.85
C TYR A 74 -3.95 4.26 -2.96
N VAL A 75 -5.01 3.79 -3.61
CA VAL A 75 -5.74 4.54 -4.63
C VAL A 75 -7.19 4.67 -4.17
N LYS A 76 -7.60 5.87 -3.81
CA LYS A 76 -9.00 6.16 -3.54
C LYS A 76 -9.73 6.28 -4.89
N ASP A 77 -10.75 5.47 -5.07
CA ASP A 77 -11.48 5.42 -6.34
C ASP A 77 -12.48 6.57 -6.44
N VAL A 78 -11.94 7.74 -6.72
CA VAL A 78 -12.69 8.94 -7.08
C VAL A 78 -12.55 9.11 -8.59
N ASP A 79 -13.63 9.39 -9.28
CA ASP A 79 -13.67 9.61 -10.75
C ASP A 79 -13.04 8.42 -11.55
N ASN A 80 -13.25 7.19 -11.09
CA ASN A 80 -12.67 5.96 -11.68
C ASN A 80 -11.13 5.93 -11.67
N ALA A 81 -10.50 6.45 -10.62
CA ALA A 81 -9.04 6.49 -10.49
C ALA A 81 -8.38 5.09 -10.58
N PHE A 82 -9.06 4.04 -10.14
CA PHE A 82 -8.58 2.67 -10.26
C PHE A 82 -8.47 2.22 -11.73
N ASP A 83 -9.49 2.49 -12.53
CA ASP A 83 -9.47 2.17 -13.97
C ASP A 83 -8.52 3.09 -14.73
N ALA A 84 -8.38 4.35 -14.33
CA ALA A 84 -7.39 5.26 -14.89
C ALA A 84 -5.96 4.76 -14.66
N LEU A 85 -5.64 4.27 -13.46
CA LEU A 85 -4.34 3.64 -13.16
C LEU A 85 -4.11 2.41 -14.05
N TYR A 86 -5.10 1.54 -14.19
CA TYR A 86 -5.02 0.38 -15.06
C TYR A 86 -4.73 0.79 -16.51
N ASN A 87 -5.48 1.72 -17.05
CA ASN A 87 -5.34 2.18 -18.43
C ASN A 87 -3.96 2.82 -18.68
N THR A 88 -3.47 3.63 -17.73
CA THR A 88 -2.12 4.21 -17.78
C THR A 88 -1.04 3.12 -17.87
N ILE A 89 -1.18 2.04 -17.09
CA ILE A 89 -0.24 0.91 -17.14
C ILE A 89 -0.34 0.19 -18.50
N ILE A 90 -1.55 -0.07 -19.00
CA ILE A 90 -1.76 -0.78 -20.27
C ILE A 90 -1.21 0.03 -21.46
N GLU A 91 -1.46 1.33 -21.48
CA GLU A 91 -0.91 2.24 -22.48
C GLU A 91 0.64 2.25 -22.45
N GLY A 92 1.22 2.20 -21.24
CA GLY A 92 2.68 2.14 -21.09
C GLY A 92 3.32 0.89 -21.68
N PHE A 93 2.62 -0.25 -21.76
CA PHE A 93 3.13 -1.42 -22.49
C PHE A 93 3.26 -1.18 -24.01
N GLU A 94 2.47 -0.28 -24.57
CA GLU A 94 2.47 0.06 -25.99
C GLU A 94 3.44 1.20 -26.29
N THR A 95 3.41 2.27 -25.49
CA THR A 95 4.24 3.46 -25.64
C THR A 95 5.69 3.28 -25.17
N LYS A 96 5.92 2.33 -24.24
CA LYS A 96 7.23 1.95 -23.69
C LYS A 96 8.04 3.15 -23.19
N PRO A 97 7.52 3.94 -22.27
CA PRO A 97 8.20 5.14 -21.79
C PRO A 97 9.55 4.76 -21.16
N LYS A 98 10.59 5.57 -21.44
CA LYS A 98 11.94 5.38 -20.88
C LYS A 98 12.03 5.85 -19.43
N GLU A 99 11.27 6.90 -19.10
CA GLU A 99 11.20 7.45 -17.75
C GLU A 99 10.00 6.88 -17.01
N PRO A 100 10.06 6.74 -15.69
CA PRO A 100 8.91 6.32 -14.88
C PRO A 100 7.75 7.30 -15.05
N ILE A 101 6.54 6.77 -15.21
CA ILE A 101 5.32 7.55 -15.05
C ILE A 101 5.11 7.75 -13.55
N VAL A 102 4.97 9.00 -13.13
CA VAL A 102 4.77 9.34 -11.72
C VAL A 102 3.35 9.86 -11.55
N LEU A 103 2.59 9.20 -10.70
CA LEU A 103 1.25 9.64 -10.30
C LEU A 103 1.30 10.15 -8.87
N GLU A 104 0.60 11.24 -8.62
CA GLU A 104 0.53 11.86 -7.32
C GLU A 104 -0.82 11.55 -6.66
N THR A 105 -0.80 11.05 -5.44
CA THR A 105 -1.98 10.90 -4.57
C THR A 105 -1.90 11.92 -3.42
N GLU A 106 -2.86 11.92 -2.52
CA GLU A 106 -2.86 12.82 -1.36
C GLU A 106 -1.59 12.68 -0.50
N ASN A 107 -1.14 11.46 -0.24
CA ASN A 107 -0.06 11.17 0.71
C ASN A 107 1.18 10.52 0.08
N GLN A 108 1.11 10.06 -1.16
CA GLN A 108 2.16 9.25 -1.78
C GLN A 108 2.37 9.64 -3.26
N PHE A 109 3.58 9.35 -3.76
CA PHE A 109 3.84 9.23 -5.18
C PHE A 109 3.84 7.77 -5.57
N ILE A 110 3.21 7.43 -6.70
CA ILE A 110 3.19 6.11 -7.30
C ILE A 110 4.07 6.14 -8.54
N TYR A 111 5.00 5.20 -8.65
CA TYR A 111 5.93 5.07 -9.77
C TYR A 111 5.56 3.85 -10.60
N ILE A 112 5.39 4.06 -11.91
CA ILE A 112 5.15 3.01 -12.90
C ILE A 112 6.37 2.99 -13.80
N THR A 113 7.21 1.97 -13.65
CA THR A 113 8.48 1.87 -14.38
C THR A 113 8.44 0.71 -15.36
N PHE A 114 8.68 0.99 -16.64
CA PHE A 114 8.73 -0.03 -17.69
C PHE A 114 10.16 -0.45 -17.97
N VAL A 115 10.37 -1.77 -18.06
CA VAL A 115 11.68 -2.37 -18.34
C VAL A 115 11.58 -3.18 -19.62
N GLN A 116 12.53 -2.92 -20.54
CA GLN A 116 12.67 -3.65 -21.79
C GLN A 116 13.70 -4.77 -21.60
N ASN A 117 13.24 -5.98 -21.37
CA ASN A 117 14.02 -7.20 -21.41
C ASN A 117 13.31 -8.13 -22.41
N PHE A 118 13.54 -9.39 -22.51
CA PHE A 118 12.84 -10.33 -23.42
C PHE A 118 11.31 -10.08 -23.58
N GLY A 119 10.90 -8.81 -23.63
CA GLY A 119 9.55 -8.27 -23.65
C GLY A 119 9.45 -7.02 -22.76
N THR A 120 8.29 -6.36 -22.78
CA THR A 120 8.00 -5.23 -21.91
C THR A 120 7.46 -5.74 -20.59
N LEU A 121 8.06 -5.33 -19.47
CA LEU A 121 7.64 -5.62 -18.10
C LEU A 121 7.40 -4.30 -17.38
N VAL A 122 6.56 -4.31 -16.34
CA VAL A 122 6.31 -3.14 -15.51
C VAL A 122 6.60 -3.46 -14.04
N SER A 123 7.15 -2.48 -13.34
CA SER A 123 7.30 -2.47 -11.88
C SER A 123 6.46 -1.34 -11.30
N LEU A 124 5.77 -1.60 -10.20
CA LEU A 124 5.02 -0.61 -9.44
C LEU A 124 5.79 -0.26 -8.17
N GLY A 125 5.80 0.99 -7.80
CA GLY A 125 6.49 1.45 -6.60
C GLY A 125 5.81 2.64 -5.96
N SER A 126 6.27 3.02 -4.78
CA SER A 126 5.77 4.21 -4.10
C SER A 126 6.84 4.89 -3.26
N SER A 127 6.57 6.14 -2.90
CA SER A 127 7.26 6.87 -1.84
C SER A 127 6.26 7.76 -1.11
N ASP A 128 6.48 7.98 0.18
CA ASP A 128 5.67 8.91 0.96
C ASP A 128 6.04 10.36 0.66
N LYS A 129 5.06 11.25 0.60
CA LYS A 129 5.29 12.70 0.42
C LYS A 129 5.93 13.36 1.64
N ASN A 130 5.57 12.89 2.83
CA ASN A 130 5.96 13.48 4.12
C ASN A 130 6.98 12.64 4.90
N GLY A 131 7.53 11.60 4.27
CA GLY A 131 8.44 10.65 4.90
C GLY A 131 9.84 10.66 4.30
N SER A 132 10.51 9.52 4.38
CA SER A 132 11.81 9.33 3.75
C SER A 132 11.65 9.39 2.22
N GLU A 133 12.63 9.97 1.53
CA GLU A 133 12.71 9.96 0.06
C GLU A 133 12.92 8.55 -0.53
N ARG A 134 12.74 7.52 0.30
CA ARG A 134 12.92 6.12 -0.10
C ARG A 134 11.86 5.74 -1.11
N LYS A 135 12.32 5.50 -2.34
CA LYS A 135 11.51 4.91 -3.40
C LYS A 135 11.56 3.39 -3.29
N THR A 136 10.41 2.77 -3.13
CA THR A 136 10.27 1.32 -3.11
C THR A 136 9.71 0.84 -4.43
N HIS A 137 9.97 -0.41 -4.80
CA HIS A 137 9.48 -0.96 -6.06
C HIS A 137 9.28 -2.48 -5.98
N SER A 138 8.21 -2.93 -6.62
CA SER A 138 7.89 -4.34 -6.76
C SER A 138 8.84 -5.07 -7.71
N ALA A 139 8.79 -6.40 -7.73
CA ALA A 139 9.28 -7.16 -8.87
C ALA A 139 8.54 -6.77 -10.15
N THR A 140 9.21 -6.97 -11.29
CA THR A 140 8.60 -6.71 -12.60
C THR A 140 7.56 -7.76 -12.95
N ILE A 141 6.46 -7.32 -13.55
CA ILE A 141 5.33 -8.16 -13.96
C ILE A 141 4.96 -7.94 -15.43
N THR A 142 4.36 -8.94 -16.04
CA THR A 142 3.89 -8.92 -17.43
C THR A 142 2.52 -8.25 -17.56
N LYS A 143 2.14 -7.85 -18.79
CA LYS A 143 0.80 -7.31 -19.09
C LYS A 143 -0.31 -8.24 -18.58
N LYS A 144 -0.20 -9.56 -18.81
CA LYS A 144 -1.18 -10.55 -18.33
C LYS A 144 -1.28 -10.60 -16.81
N GLN A 145 -0.15 -10.42 -16.10
CA GLN A 145 -0.16 -10.35 -14.63
C GLN A 145 -0.79 -9.05 -14.13
N VAL A 146 -0.62 -7.93 -14.84
CA VAL A 146 -1.34 -6.66 -14.55
C VAL A 146 -2.85 -6.87 -14.70
N GLU A 147 -3.31 -7.45 -15.82
CA GLU A 147 -4.73 -7.77 -16.03
C GLU A 147 -5.30 -8.60 -14.88
N LYS A 148 -4.55 -9.63 -14.44
CA LYS A 148 -4.93 -10.46 -13.29
C LYS A 148 -4.96 -9.66 -12.00
N LEU A 149 -3.99 -8.80 -11.74
CA LEU A 149 -3.88 -7.97 -10.54
C LEU A 149 -5.07 -7.01 -10.41
N PHE A 150 -5.53 -6.47 -11.53
CA PHE A 150 -6.68 -5.56 -11.60
C PHE A 150 -8.03 -6.27 -11.78
N GLY A 151 -8.07 -7.61 -11.74
CA GLY A 151 -9.31 -8.37 -11.92
C GLY A 151 -9.91 -8.26 -13.31
N LYS A 152 -9.12 -7.93 -14.34
CA LYS A 152 -9.55 -7.77 -15.73
C LYS A 152 -9.36 -9.03 -16.58
N ASN A 153 -8.78 -10.10 -16.04
CA ASN A 153 -8.73 -11.41 -16.70
C ASN A 153 -10.12 -12.05 -16.65
N LYS A 154 -10.73 -12.20 -17.79
CA LYS A 154 -11.86 -13.11 -18.03
C LYS A 154 -11.36 -14.44 -18.56
#